data_89ff75c963ac51706616d280fea6f2b1
#
_entry.id   89ff75c963ac51706616d280fea6f2b1
#
_cell.length_a   1.000
_cell.length_b   1.000
_cell.length_c   1.000
_cell.angle_alpha   90.00
_cell.angle_beta   90.00
_cell.angle_gamma   90.00
#
_symmetry.space_group_name_H-M   'P 1'
#
loop_
_entity.id
_entity.type
_entity.pdbx_description
1 polymer ?
#
loop_
_entity_poly.entity_id
_entity_poly.type
_entity_poly.pdbx_seq_one_letter_code
_entity_poly.pdbx_strand_id
1 'polypeptide(L)'
;KIPEQKINLKSFYSQEEESLWVADSISRKFTDQESFGILVRMTAQMRSIEDKLIKYALPYEIIGGPRFFERKEIKDMLAYLKLANSQNDDLSFERIINLPRRGIGEQSIKIIIDHARSNNLSFFDSLKDLAQSNKLPPSLLSKTQPFLDLINKISDLISKTSLEDLGIFVIEESGYLKMLENEKNKLKQIENESRIDNLKELVNALSEFENLDEYLEHVGLVKENLKKINKNSIKLMTL
;
A
#
# COMPACT_ATOMS: atom_id res chain seq x y z
N LYS A 1 20.56 32.26 27.34
CA LYS A 1 21.13 32.31 25.98
C LYS A 1 21.09 30.89 25.45
N ILE A 2 20.28 30.65 24.42
CA ILE A 2 20.29 29.39 23.66
C ILE A 2 21.63 29.38 22.92
N PRO A 3 22.49 28.35 23.05
CA PRO A 3 23.74 28.29 22.29
C PRO A 3 23.41 28.32 20.81
N GLU A 4 24.15 29.13 20.03
CA GLU A 4 24.04 29.16 18.57
C GLU A 4 24.30 27.74 18.02
N GLN A 5 23.24 27.02 17.69
CA GLN A 5 23.37 25.73 17.01
C GLN A 5 23.68 26.01 15.53
N LYS A 6 24.81 25.55 15.07
CA LYS A 6 25.21 25.66 13.66
C LYS A 6 24.30 24.75 12.82
N ILE A 7 23.74 25.32 11.75
CA ILE A 7 23.04 24.56 10.74
C ILE A 7 24.06 23.71 9.98
N ASN A 8 23.83 22.42 9.91
CA ASN A 8 24.62 21.51 9.11
C ASN A 8 23.86 21.23 7.79
N LEU A 9 24.51 21.52 6.67
CA LEU A 9 23.98 21.20 5.33
C LEU A 9 24.70 19.97 4.80
N LYS A 10 23.93 19.00 4.30
CA LYS A 10 24.45 17.80 3.65
C LYS A 10 23.65 17.50 2.39
N SER A 11 24.33 17.07 1.33
CA SER A 11 23.72 16.64 0.07
C SER A 11 23.96 15.14 -0.13
N PHE A 12 23.01 14.49 -0.78
CA PHE A 12 23.03 13.05 -1.07
C PHE A 12 22.74 12.82 -2.55
N TYR A 13 23.21 11.70 -3.10
CA TYR A 13 22.97 11.33 -4.49
C TYR A 13 21.61 10.64 -4.67
N SER A 14 21.06 10.07 -3.61
CA SER A 14 19.76 9.38 -3.64
C SER A 14 18.97 9.60 -2.35
N GLN A 15 17.65 9.42 -2.43
CA GLN A 15 16.75 9.44 -1.28
C GLN A 15 17.07 8.30 -0.29
N GLU A 16 17.56 7.20 -0.80
CA GLU A 16 17.93 6.04 0.00
C GLU A 16 19.18 6.32 0.86
N GLU A 17 20.20 6.96 0.28
CA GLU A 17 21.39 7.41 1.00
C GLU A 17 21.03 8.44 2.08
N GLU A 18 20.15 9.40 1.76
CA GLU A 18 19.65 10.39 2.70
C GLU A 18 18.95 9.74 3.89
N SER A 19 17.98 8.85 3.63
CA SER A 19 17.19 8.19 4.68
C SER A 19 18.04 7.28 5.57
N LEU A 20 19.01 6.58 4.98
CA LEU A 20 20.00 5.78 5.73
C LEU A 20 20.83 6.66 6.66
N TRP A 21 21.35 7.77 6.15
CA TRP A 21 22.15 8.71 6.96
C TRP A 21 21.32 9.32 8.09
N VAL A 22 20.05 9.67 7.85
CA VAL A 22 19.14 10.21 8.88
C VAL A 22 18.93 9.19 9.99
N ALA A 23 18.57 7.95 9.64
CA ALA A 23 18.33 6.90 10.64
C ALA A 23 19.59 6.56 11.44
N ASP A 24 20.75 6.42 10.78
CA ASP A 24 22.02 6.16 11.43
C ASP A 24 22.45 7.32 12.37
N SER A 25 22.27 8.56 11.93
CA SER A 25 22.60 9.73 12.73
C SER A 25 21.74 9.85 13.99
N ILE A 26 20.47 9.49 13.90
CA ILE A 26 19.56 9.44 15.04
C ILE A 26 19.92 8.27 15.95
N SER A 27 20.12 7.07 15.39
CA SER A 27 20.45 5.86 16.14
C SER A 27 21.65 6.05 17.08
N ARG A 28 22.68 6.77 16.63
CA ARG A 28 23.88 7.06 17.45
C ARG A 28 23.62 8.01 18.62
N LYS A 29 22.55 8.79 18.58
CA LYS A 29 22.21 9.81 19.59
C LYS A 29 20.94 9.49 20.35
N PHE A 30 20.20 8.46 19.92
CA PHE A 30 18.89 8.12 20.46
C PHE A 30 19.02 7.66 21.92
N THR A 31 18.46 8.44 22.83
CA THR A 31 18.36 8.13 24.25
C THR A 31 16.93 8.41 24.72
N ASP A 32 16.54 7.88 25.86
CA ASP A 32 15.22 8.14 26.44
C ASP A 32 14.98 9.60 26.87
N GLN A 33 16.02 10.44 26.79
CA GLN A 33 15.96 11.86 27.18
C GLN A 33 15.95 12.83 25.99
N GLU A 34 16.28 12.37 24.79
CA GLU A 34 16.32 13.23 23.58
C GLU A 34 15.08 13.04 22.71
N SER A 35 14.55 14.13 22.17
CA SER A 35 13.46 14.14 21.22
C SER A 35 13.97 14.53 19.84
N PHE A 36 13.55 13.79 18.81
CA PHE A 36 13.91 14.04 17.41
C PHE A 36 12.66 14.36 16.59
N GLY A 37 12.80 15.37 15.73
CA GLY A 37 11.81 15.71 14.72
C GLY A 37 12.42 15.64 13.33
N ILE A 38 11.77 14.92 12.42
CA ILE A 38 12.13 14.85 11.01
C ILE A 38 11.05 15.57 10.23
N LEU A 39 11.44 16.60 9.48
CA LEU A 39 10.53 17.40 8.65
C LEU A 39 10.81 17.10 7.19
N VAL A 40 9.77 16.71 6.47
CA VAL A 40 9.81 16.48 5.02
C VAL A 40 8.85 17.40 4.30
N ARG A 41 9.07 17.65 3.02
CA ARG A 41 8.19 18.51 2.23
C ARG A 41 6.95 17.78 1.74
N MET A 42 7.10 16.52 1.33
CA MET A 42 6.03 15.70 0.75
C MET A 42 5.86 14.38 1.53
N THR A 43 4.63 13.96 1.67
CA THR A 43 4.28 12.70 2.35
C THR A 43 4.93 11.46 1.71
N ALA A 44 5.14 11.47 0.39
CA ALA A 44 5.81 10.37 -0.31
C ALA A 44 7.25 10.14 0.18
N GLN A 45 7.98 11.21 0.54
CA GLN A 45 9.35 11.11 1.07
C GLN A 45 9.45 10.38 2.42
N MET A 46 8.32 10.26 3.14
CA MET A 46 8.31 9.59 4.46
C MET A 46 8.64 8.10 4.38
N ARG A 47 8.23 7.39 3.31
CA ARG A 47 8.39 5.94 3.21
C ARG A 47 9.84 5.50 3.39
N SER A 48 10.74 6.05 2.61
CA SER A 48 12.17 5.68 2.69
C SER A 48 12.76 5.91 4.08
N ILE A 49 12.32 6.99 4.76
CA ILE A 49 12.72 7.29 6.14
C ILE A 49 12.09 6.27 7.11
N GLU A 50 10.79 5.99 6.97
CA GLU A 50 10.07 5.01 7.79
C GLU A 50 10.75 3.63 7.73
N ASP A 51 11.08 3.15 6.53
CA ASP A 51 11.75 1.86 6.33
C ASP A 51 13.11 1.80 7.06
N LYS A 52 13.90 2.87 7.00
CA LYS A 52 15.19 2.91 7.68
C LYS A 52 15.02 3.02 9.21
N LEU A 53 14.05 3.81 9.70
CA LEU A 53 13.75 3.87 11.14
C LEU A 53 13.33 2.49 11.67
N ILE A 54 12.54 1.73 10.90
CA ILE A 54 12.13 0.36 11.24
C ILE A 54 13.35 -0.57 11.26
N LYS A 55 14.20 -0.52 10.23
CA LYS A 55 15.42 -1.33 10.13
C LYS A 55 16.36 -1.12 11.32
N TYR A 56 16.43 0.11 11.83
CA TYR A 56 17.23 0.47 13.00
C TYR A 56 16.47 0.24 14.33
N ALA A 57 15.27 -0.33 14.29
CA ALA A 57 14.38 -0.53 15.45
C ALA A 57 14.09 0.77 16.23
N LEU A 58 14.11 1.91 15.57
CA LEU A 58 13.83 3.22 16.14
C LEU A 58 12.33 3.49 16.21
N PRO A 59 11.78 3.81 17.40
CA PRO A 59 10.36 4.10 17.53
C PRO A 59 10.02 5.46 16.90
N TYR A 60 9.02 5.50 16.04
CA TYR A 60 8.59 6.74 15.39
C TYR A 60 7.06 6.89 15.34
N GLU A 61 6.62 8.12 15.19
CA GLU A 61 5.21 8.51 15.04
C GLU A 61 5.08 9.53 13.90
N ILE A 62 4.10 9.34 13.02
CA ILE A 62 3.78 10.33 11.99
C ILE A 62 2.79 11.34 12.57
N ILE A 63 3.13 12.61 12.46
CA ILE A 63 2.26 13.71 12.84
C ILE A 63 1.54 14.22 11.60
N GLY A 64 0.21 14.23 11.65
CA GLY A 64 -0.63 14.79 10.59
C GLY A 64 -1.16 13.79 9.57
N GLY A 65 -0.90 12.49 9.72
CA GLY A 65 -1.45 11.50 8.80
C GLY A 65 -1.13 10.05 9.13
N PRO A 66 -1.68 9.11 8.36
CA PRO A 66 -1.37 7.70 8.49
C PRO A 66 0.03 7.39 7.95
N ARG A 67 0.65 6.34 8.47
CA ARG A 67 1.90 5.77 7.96
C ARG A 67 1.74 5.27 6.53
N PHE A 68 2.84 5.13 5.80
CA PHE A 68 2.80 4.78 4.38
C PHE A 68 1.94 3.54 4.10
N PHE A 69 2.19 2.42 4.78
CA PHE A 69 1.43 1.19 4.59
C PHE A 69 0.02 1.18 5.21
N GLU A 70 -0.37 2.25 5.92
CA GLU A 70 -1.71 2.44 6.46
C GLU A 70 -2.61 3.30 5.56
N ARG A 71 -2.03 3.99 4.57
CA ARG A 71 -2.75 4.83 3.61
C ARG A 71 -3.71 4.00 2.78
N LYS A 72 -4.87 4.59 2.48
CA LYS A 72 -5.96 3.89 1.81
C LYS A 72 -5.53 3.32 0.46
N GLU A 73 -4.94 4.15 -0.40
CA GLU A 73 -4.48 3.81 -1.75
C GLU A 73 -3.42 2.70 -1.72
N ILE A 74 -2.53 2.71 -0.74
CA ILE A 74 -1.50 1.68 -0.56
C ILE A 74 -2.13 0.35 -0.14
N LYS A 75 -3.06 0.39 0.83
CA LYS A 75 -3.81 -0.82 1.23
C LYS A 75 -4.63 -1.40 0.09
N ASP A 76 -5.18 -0.54 -0.78
CA ASP A 76 -5.97 -0.96 -1.92
C ASP A 76 -5.09 -1.69 -2.95
N MET A 77 -3.92 -1.14 -3.29
CA MET A 77 -2.97 -1.78 -4.21
C MET A 77 -2.37 -3.06 -3.64
N LEU A 78 -2.00 -3.05 -2.35
CA LEU A 78 -1.53 -4.26 -1.67
C LEU A 78 -2.60 -5.37 -1.67
N ALA A 79 -3.88 -5.03 -1.61
CA ALA A 79 -4.95 -6.02 -1.69
C ALA A 79 -5.05 -6.67 -3.09
N TYR A 80 -4.81 -5.92 -4.17
CA TYR A 80 -4.70 -6.50 -5.52
C TYR A 80 -3.53 -7.48 -5.62
N LEU A 81 -2.36 -7.06 -5.16
CA LEU A 81 -1.15 -7.90 -5.19
C LEU A 81 -1.31 -9.17 -4.33
N LYS A 82 -1.87 -9.03 -3.12
CA LYS A 82 -2.12 -10.15 -2.21
C LYS A 82 -3.12 -11.16 -2.78
N LEU A 83 -4.25 -10.67 -3.31
CA LEU A 83 -5.25 -11.55 -3.89
C LEU A 83 -4.71 -12.28 -5.13
N ALA A 84 -3.90 -11.63 -5.96
CA ALA A 84 -3.28 -12.26 -7.11
C ALA A 84 -2.21 -13.28 -6.71
N ASN A 85 -1.47 -13.02 -5.61
CA ASN A 85 -0.48 -13.94 -5.06
C ASN A 85 -1.12 -15.14 -4.34
N SER A 86 -2.24 -14.90 -3.64
CA SER A 86 -2.99 -15.94 -2.93
C SER A 86 -4.49 -15.72 -3.09
N GLN A 87 -5.13 -16.50 -3.97
CA GLN A 87 -6.57 -16.41 -4.27
C GLN A 87 -7.47 -16.79 -3.08
N ASN A 88 -6.87 -17.18 -1.95
CA ASN A 88 -7.57 -17.50 -0.71
C ASN A 88 -7.64 -16.30 0.26
N ASP A 89 -7.14 -15.11 -0.12
CA ASP A 89 -7.22 -13.91 0.71
C ASP A 89 -8.58 -13.21 0.57
N ASP A 90 -9.56 -13.69 1.32
CA ASP A 90 -10.92 -13.19 1.35
C ASP A 90 -11.01 -11.72 1.78
N LEU A 91 -10.13 -11.27 2.68
CA LEU A 91 -10.10 -9.87 3.12
C LEU A 91 -9.66 -8.93 1.99
N SER A 92 -8.66 -9.34 1.22
CA SER A 92 -8.23 -8.61 0.03
C SER A 92 -9.32 -8.62 -1.04
N PHE A 93 -9.99 -9.75 -1.26
CA PHE A 93 -11.13 -9.84 -2.18
C PHE A 93 -12.23 -8.85 -1.83
N GLU A 94 -12.74 -8.86 -0.59
CA GLU A 94 -13.80 -7.94 -0.14
C GLU A 94 -13.42 -6.49 -0.33
N ARG A 95 -12.14 -6.16 -0.09
CA ARG A 95 -11.64 -4.81 -0.21
C ARG A 95 -11.70 -4.28 -1.64
N ILE A 96 -11.38 -5.09 -2.64
CA ILE A 96 -11.14 -4.62 -4.01
C ILE A 96 -12.19 -5.04 -5.04
N ILE A 97 -13.09 -5.97 -4.72
CA ILE A 97 -14.10 -6.47 -5.68
C ILE A 97 -14.93 -5.34 -6.31
N ASN A 98 -15.22 -4.28 -5.58
CA ASN A 98 -15.97 -3.11 -6.05
C ASN A 98 -15.15 -1.80 -5.95
N LEU A 99 -13.85 -1.88 -6.04
CA LEU A 99 -12.94 -0.74 -5.99
C LEU A 99 -11.88 -0.86 -7.10
N PRO A 100 -11.88 0.02 -8.13
CA PRO A 100 -12.88 1.06 -8.43
C PRO A 100 -14.31 0.54 -8.57
N ARG A 101 -15.28 1.44 -8.52
CA ARG A 101 -16.71 1.05 -8.57
C ARG A 101 -17.03 0.28 -9.85
N ARG A 102 -17.42 -1.01 -9.68
CA ARG A 102 -17.86 -1.91 -10.77
C ARG A 102 -19.37 -2.12 -10.78
N GLY A 103 -20.12 -1.48 -9.85
CA GLY A 103 -21.56 -1.66 -9.71
C GLY A 103 -21.93 -3.03 -9.11
N ILE A 104 -21.04 -3.62 -8.33
CA ILE A 104 -21.26 -4.84 -7.56
C ILE A 104 -21.77 -4.41 -6.19
N GLY A 105 -23.04 -4.60 -5.92
CA GLY A 105 -23.68 -4.21 -4.65
C GLY A 105 -23.54 -5.27 -3.58
N GLU A 106 -23.90 -4.93 -2.34
CA GLU A 106 -23.83 -5.81 -1.17
C GLU A 106 -24.58 -7.13 -1.35
N GLN A 107 -25.75 -7.11 -2.00
CA GLN A 107 -26.52 -8.34 -2.28
C GLN A 107 -25.76 -9.29 -3.21
N SER A 108 -25.02 -8.75 -4.19
CA SER A 108 -24.20 -9.55 -5.10
C SER A 108 -22.99 -10.16 -4.37
N ILE A 109 -22.36 -9.39 -3.48
CA ILE A 109 -21.26 -9.87 -2.64
C ILE A 109 -21.77 -10.98 -1.70
N LYS A 110 -22.98 -10.81 -1.13
CA LYS A 110 -23.58 -11.83 -0.27
C LYS A 110 -23.81 -13.17 -1.01
N ILE A 111 -24.25 -13.15 -2.26
CA ILE A 111 -24.41 -14.38 -3.07
C ILE A 111 -23.06 -15.12 -3.16
N ILE A 112 -21.96 -14.41 -3.41
CA ILE A 112 -20.61 -14.99 -3.51
C ILE A 112 -20.18 -15.59 -2.17
N ILE A 113 -20.38 -14.85 -1.06
CA ILE A 113 -20.02 -15.30 0.29
C ILE A 113 -20.83 -16.52 0.71
N ASP A 114 -22.15 -16.52 0.49
CA ASP A 114 -23.03 -17.63 0.87
C ASP A 114 -22.68 -18.90 0.06
N HIS A 115 -22.34 -18.74 -1.23
CA HIS A 115 -21.88 -19.84 -2.06
C HIS A 115 -20.50 -20.36 -1.58
N ALA A 116 -19.57 -19.49 -1.25
CA ALA A 116 -18.26 -19.84 -0.71
C ALA A 116 -18.40 -20.69 0.57
N ARG A 117 -19.21 -20.23 1.51
CA ARG A 117 -19.47 -20.94 2.78
C ARG A 117 -20.11 -22.33 2.56
N SER A 118 -21.07 -22.42 1.64
CA SER A 118 -21.78 -23.67 1.36
C SER A 118 -20.90 -24.73 0.70
N ASN A 119 -19.83 -24.31 0.00
CA ASN A 119 -18.96 -25.19 -0.77
C ASN A 119 -17.53 -25.24 -0.22
N ASN A 120 -17.24 -24.59 0.91
CA ASN A 120 -15.92 -24.49 1.53
C ASN A 120 -14.84 -23.95 0.55
N LEU A 121 -15.19 -22.88 -0.18
CA LEU A 121 -14.34 -22.20 -1.15
C LEU A 121 -13.87 -20.84 -0.62
N SER A 122 -12.78 -20.30 -1.17
CA SER A 122 -12.46 -18.87 -1.03
C SER A 122 -13.50 -18.01 -1.76
N PHE A 123 -13.59 -16.73 -1.45
CA PHE A 123 -14.52 -15.83 -2.14
C PHE A 123 -14.17 -15.68 -3.63
N PHE A 124 -12.89 -15.70 -3.96
CA PHE A 124 -12.45 -15.64 -5.36
C PHE A 124 -12.80 -16.92 -6.13
N ASP A 125 -12.54 -18.10 -5.55
CA ASP A 125 -12.92 -19.37 -6.17
C ASP A 125 -14.42 -19.56 -6.26
N SER A 126 -15.16 -19.10 -5.26
CA SER A 126 -16.61 -19.06 -5.28
C SER A 126 -17.14 -18.21 -6.45
N LEU A 127 -16.59 -17.00 -6.64
CA LEU A 127 -16.97 -16.17 -7.78
C LEU A 127 -16.66 -16.85 -9.11
N LYS A 128 -15.50 -17.51 -9.22
CA LYS A 128 -15.05 -18.24 -10.40
C LYS A 128 -15.98 -19.43 -10.71
N ASP A 129 -16.33 -20.23 -9.69
CA ASP A 129 -17.26 -21.35 -9.84
C ASP A 129 -18.65 -20.88 -10.25
N LEU A 130 -19.18 -19.84 -9.62
CA LEU A 130 -20.47 -19.24 -9.97
C LEU A 130 -20.50 -18.70 -11.42
N ALA A 131 -19.39 -18.11 -11.87
CA ALA A 131 -19.27 -17.61 -13.24
C ALA A 131 -19.23 -18.75 -14.26
N GLN A 132 -18.44 -19.80 -14.01
CA GLN A 132 -18.28 -20.95 -14.89
C GLN A 132 -19.54 -21.84 -14.95
N SER A 133 -20.24 -21.99 -13.84
CA SER A 133 -21.46 -22.77 -13.74
C SER A 133 -22.72 -22.04 -14.24
N ASN A 134 -22.58 -20.82 -14.78
CA ASN A 134 -23.70 -19.96 -15.23
C ASN A 134 -24.78 -19.72 -14.14
N LYS A 135 -24.37 -19.73 -12.87
CA LYS A 135 -25.25 -19.45 -11.72
C LYS A 135 -25.38 -17.97 -11.38
N LEU A 136 -24.53 -17.11 -11.99
CA LEU A 136 -24.65 -15.67 -11.84
C LEU A 136 -25.66 -15.08 -12.82
N PRO A 137 -26.46 -14.08 -12.39
CA PRO A 137 -27.23 -13.28 -13.33
C PRO A 137 -26.33 -12.66 -14.39
N PRO A 138 -26.74 -12.59 -15.70
CA PRO A 138 -25.91 -12.05 -16.77
C PRO A 138 -25.37 -10.64 -16.49
N SER A 139 -26.19 -9.80 -15.83
CA SER A 139 -25.80 -8.45 -15.43
C SER A 139 -24.72 -8.42 -14.35
N LEU A 140 -24.61 -9.43 -13.51
CA LEU A 140 -23.57 -9.56 -12.50
C LEU A 140 -22.31 -10.17 -13.12
N LEU A 141 -22.48 -11.20 -13.95
CA LEU A 141 -21.36 -11.82 -14.67
C LEU A 141 -20.59 -10.78 -15.50
N SER A 142 -21.28 -9.94 -16.27
CA SER A 142 -20.63 -8.87 -17.07
C SER A 142 -19.81 -7.86 -16.23
N LYS A 143 -20.16 -7.68 -14.95
CA LYS A 143 -19.45 -6.79 -14.03
C LYS A 143 -18.29 -7.47 -13.31
N THR A 144 -18.41 -8.78 -13.06
CA THR A 144 -17.40 -9.55 -12.31
C THR A 144 -16.36 -10.20 -13.19
N GLN A 145 -16.68 -10.51 -14.45
CA GLN A 145 -15.74 -11.13 -15.39
C GLN A 145 -14.46 -10.29 -15.59
N PRO A 146 -14.51 -8.96 -15.82
CA PRO A 146 -13.30 -8.15 -15.94
C PRO A 146 -12.43 -8.17 -14.68
N PHE A 147 -13.03 -8.33 -13.50
CA PHE A 147 -12.28 -8.44 -12.25
C PHE A 147 -11.59 -9.81 -12.15
N LEU A 148 -12.25 -10.91 -12.49
CA LEU A 148 -11.64 -12.25 -12.54
C LEU A 148 -10.47 -12.28 -13.52
N ASP A 149 -10.66 -11.72 -14.72
CA ASP A 149 -9.62 -11.66 -15.76
C ASP A 149 -8.41 -10.82 -15.29
N LEU A 150 -8.65 -9.70 -14.63
CA LEU A 150 -7.60 -8.84 -14.08
C LEU A 150 -6.76 -9.58 -13.02
N ILE A 151 -7.40 -10.21 -12.02
CA ILE A 151 -6.67 -10.92 -10.95
C ILE A 151 -5.87 -12.08 -11.53
N ASN A 152 -6.42 -12.85 -12.45
CA ASN A 152 -5.70 -13.93 -13.12
C ASN A 152 -4.50 -13.39 -13.90
N LYS A 153 -4.67 -12.28 -14.63
CA LYS A 153 -3.59 -11.66 -15.40
C LYS A 153 -2.46 -11.13 -14.49
N ILE A 154 -2.81 -10.51 -13.35
CA ILE A 154 -1.82 -10.09 -12.35
C ILE A 154 -1.06 -11.33 -11.83
N SER A 155 -1.77 -12.40 -11.45
CA SER A 155 -1.17 -13.65 -10.98
C SER A 155 -0.20 -14.25 -12.00
N ASP A 156 -0.57 -14.25 -13.27
CA ASP A 156 0.27 -14.72 -14.37
C ASP A 156 1.54 -13.87 -14.58
N LEU A 157 1.51 -12.59 -14.24
CA LEU A 157 2.61 -11.66 -14.39
C LEU A 157 3.61 -11.71 -13.22
N ILE A 158 3.22 -12.17 -12.03
CA ILE A 158 4.08 -12.18 -10.82
C ILE A 158 5.46 -12.80 -11.09
N SER A 159 5.51 -13.88 -11.85
CA SER A 159 6.77 -14.60 -12.16
C SER A 159 7.39 -14.24 -13.52
N LYS A 160 6.79 -13.30 -14.27
CA LYS A 160 7.17 -13.02 -15.68
C LYS A 160 7.68 -11.60 -15.90
N THR A 161 7.44 -10.69 -14.94
CA THR A 161 7.81 -9.27 -15.07
C THR A 161 8.56 -8.81 -13.82
N SER A 162 9.22 -7.66 -13.89
CA SER A 162 9.75 -7.00 -12.71
C SER A 162 8.61 -6.60 -11.76
N LEU A 163 8.89 -6.47 -10.46
CA LEU A 163 7.88 -5.99 -9.51
C LEU A 163 7.49 -4.53 -9.76
N GLU A 164 8.39 -3.74 -10.34
CA GLU A 164 8.11 -2.37 -10.80
C GLU A 164 7.03 -2.38 -11.89
N ASP A 165 7.24 -3.16 -12.97
CA ASP A 165 6.27 -3.27 -14.06
C ASP A 165 4.94 -3.87 -13.57
N LEU A 166 4.99 -4.84 -12.66
CA LEU A 166 3.79 -5.42 -12.04
C LEU A 166 3.01 -4.35 -11.27
N GLY A 167 3.69 -3.51 -10.49
CA GLY A 167 3.08 -2.42 -9.74
C GLY A 167 2.40 -1.39 -10.65
N ILE A 168 3.10 -0.96 -11.72
CA ILE A 168 2.55 -0.05 -12.74
C ILE A 168 1.31 -0.69 -13.38
N PHE A 169 1.42 -1.95 -13.82
CA PHE A 169 0.31 -2.70 -14.42
C PHE A 169 -0.92 -2.73 -13.53
N VAL A 170 -0.75 -3.04 -12.24
CA VAL A 170 -1.88 -3.11 -11.28
C VAL A 170 -2.55 -1.74 -11.13
N ILE A 171 -1.78 -0.66 -11.00
CA ILE A 171 -2.30 0.70 -10.83
C ILE A 171 -3.13 1.14 -12.04
N GLU A 172 -2.66 0.85 -13.26
CA GLU A 172 -3.28 1.26 -14.52
C GLU A 172 -4.48 0.37 -14.86
N GLU A 173 -4.29 -0.94 -14.93
CA GLU A 173 -5.31 -1.90 -15.41
C GLU A 173 -6.45 -2.12 -14.40
N SER A 174 -6.21 -1.92 -13.11
CA SER A 174 -7.31 -1.89 -12.14
C SER A 174 -8.31 -0.76 -12.38
N GLY A 175 -7.90 0.29 -13.10
CA GLY A 175 -8.64 1.52 -13.30
C GLY A 175 -8.56 2.48 -12.09
N TYR A 176 -7.70 2.17 -11.11
CA TYR A 176 -7.58 2.96 -9.89
C TYR A 176 -7.00 4.36 -10.16
N LEU A 177 -5.98 4.44 -11.00
CA LEU A 177 -5.39 5.72 -11.43
C LEU A 177 -6.45 6.61 -12.10
N LYS A 178 -7.20 6.06 -13.06
CA LYS A 178 -8.31 6.78 -13.74
C LYS A 178 -9.38 7.23 -12.76
N MET A 179 -9.67 6.46 -11.71
CA MET A 179 -10.63 6.84 -10.67
C MET A 179 -10.13 8.08 -9.89
N LEU A 180 -8.85 8.16 -9.57
CA LEU A 180 -8.25 9.31 -8.88
C LEU A 180 -8.22 10.56 -9.76
N GLU A 181 -7.83 10.41 -11.04
CA GLU A 181 -7.72 11.50 -12.00
C GLU A 181 -9.09 12.10 -12.40
N ASN A 182 -10.13 11.28 -12.48
CA ASN A 182 -11.47 11.70 -12.89
C ASN A 182 -12.29 12.39 -11.78
N GLU A 183 -11.71 12.66 -10.61
CA GLU A 183 -12.39 13.38 -9.53
C GLU A 183 -12.66 14.84 -9.93
N LYS A 184 -13.93 15.26 -9.81
CA LYS A 184 -14.38 16.61 -10.22
C LYS A 184 -14.27 17.66 -9.12
N ASN A 185 -14.20 17.23 -7.86
CA ASN A 185 -14.10 18.14 -6.72
C ASN A 185 -12.66 18.62 -6.56
N LYS A 186 -12.42 19.93 -6.64
CA LYS A 186 -11.08 20.54 -6.55
C LYS A 186 -10.31 20.18 -5.27
N LEU A 187 -10.96 20.12 -4.11
CA LEU A 187 -10.31 19.77 -2.86
C LEU A 187 -9.84 18.31 -2.88
N LYS A 188 -10.68 17.41 -3.43
CA LYS A 188 -10.32 16.00 -3.59
C LYS A 188 -9.26 15.78 -4.68
N GLN A 189 -9.17 16.65 -5.68
CA GLN A 189 -8.10 16.59 -6.69
C GLN A 189 -6.73 16.78 -6.04
N ILE A 190 -6.55 17.76 -5.15
CA ILE A 190 -5.31 17.98 -4.41
C ILE A 190 -4.96 16.75 -3.55
N GLU A 191 -5.96 16.18 -2.87
CA GLU A 191 -5.76 14.94 -2.10
C GLU A 191 -5.38 13.76 -3.01
N ASN A 192 -6.00 13.65 -4.19
CA ASN A 192 -5.72 12.59 -5.15
C ASN A 192 -4.35 12.74 -5.81
N GLU A 193 -3.84 13.96 -6.03
CA GLU A 193 -2.45 14.18 -6.47
C GLU A 193 -1.46 13.56 -5.47
N SER A 194 -1.66 13.81 -4.17
CA SER A 194 -0.84 13.17 -3.13
C SER A 194 -0.98 11.65 -3.10
N ARG A 195 -2.18 11.12 -3.37
CA ARG A 195 -2.39 9.66 -3.48
C ARG A 195 -1.67 9.06 -4.70
N ILE A 196 -1.68 9.76 -5.83
CA ILE A 196 -0.95 9.36 -7.04
C ILE A 196 0.56 9.32 -6.75
N ASP A 197 1.10 10.31 -6.05
CA ASP A 197 2.51 10.30 -5.66
C ASP A 197 2.83 9.16 -4.68
N ASN A 198 1.92 8.81 -3.77
CA ASN A 198 2.06 7.63 -2.91
C ASN A 198 2.05 6.32 -3.73
N LEU A 199 1.27 6.24 -4.81
CA LEU A 199 1.28 5.07 -5.70
C LEU A 199 2.60 4.94 -6.48
N LYS A 200 3.18 6.05 -6.94
CA LYS A 200 4.52 6.06 -7.55
C LYS A 200 5.58 5.57 -6.55
N GLU A 201 5.48 6.03 -5.30
CA GLU A 201 6.39 5.59 -4.25
C GLU A 201 6.20 4.10 -3.89
N LEU A 202 4.98 3.56 -4.02
CA LEU A 202 4.75 2.12 -3.90
C LEU A 202 5.47 1.33 -5.00
N VAL A 203 5.47 1.83 -6.24
CA VAL A 203 6.20 1.22 -7.37
C VAL A 203 7.69 1.25 -7.11
N ASN A 204 8.24 2.37 -6.63
CA ASN A 204 9.63 2.46 -6.22
C ASN A 204 9.97 1.44 -5.11
N ALA A 205 9.08 1.28 -4.12
CA ALA A 205 9.25 0.30 -3.05
C ALA A 205 9.29 -1.15 -3.58
N LEU A 206 8.43 -1.47 -4.54
CA LEU A 206 8.40 -2.79 -5.18
C LEU A 206 9.70 -3.09 -5.91
N SER A 207 10.32 -2.10 -6.57
CA SER A 207 11.57 -2.30 -7.33
C SER A 207 12.78 -2.66 -6.48
N GLU A 208 12.70 -2.46 -5.15
CA GLU A 208 13.78 -2.81 -4.20
C GLU A 208 13.82 -4.31 -3.86
N PHE A 209 12.84 -5.11 -4.27
CA PHE A 209 12.69 -6.54 -3.93
C PHE A 209 12.77 -7.42 -5.18
N GLU A 210 13.30 -8.64 -4.99
CA GLU A 210 13.45 -9.59 -6.08
C GLU A 210 12.12 -10.32 -6.39
N ASN A 211 11.29 -10.55 -5.39
CA ASN A 211 10.01 -11.25 -5.54
C ASN A 211 8.91 -10.69 -4.64
N LEU A 212 7.66 -10.97 -5.02
CA LEU A 212 6.49 -10.43 -4.35
C LEU A 212 6.30 -10.97 -2.93
N ASP A 213 6.65 -12.22 -2.67
CA ASP A 213 6.50 -12.82 -1.33
C ASP A 213 7.39 -12.11 -0.32
N GLU A 214 8.66 -11.85 -0.67
CA GLU A 214 9.59 -11.09 0.15
C GLU A 214 9.07 -9.69 0.46
N TYR A 215 8.54 -8.99 -0.56
CA TYR A 215 7.93 -7.68 -0.36
C TYR A 215 6.71 -7.72 0.58
N LEU A 216 5.81 -8.68 0.39
CA LEU A 216 4.61 -8.82 1.23
C LEU A 216 4.96 -9.22 2.68
N GLU A 217 6.00 -10.03 2.88
CA GLU A 217 6.53 -10.35 4.19
C GLU A 217 7.10 -9.11 4.87
N HIS A 218 7.93 -8.32 4.15
CA HIS A 218 8.44 -7.05 4.64
C HIS A 218 7.31 -6.11 5.11
N VAL A 219 6.26 -5.94 4.31
CA VAL A 219 5.07 -5.15 4.68
C VAL A 219 4.40 -5.69 5.95
N GLY A 220 4.37 -7.02 6.13
CA GLY A 220 3.86 -7.67 7.33
C GLY A 220 4.67 -7.31 8.58
N LEU A 221 6.00 -7.45 8.50
CA LEU A 221 6.94 -7.12 9.58
C LEU A 221 6.87 -5.65 9.99
N VAL A 222 6.77 -4.75 9.00
CA VAL A 222 6.57 -3.32 9.26
C VAL A 222 5.35 -3.08 10.13
N LYS A 223 4.22 -3.71 9.82
CA LYS A 223 2.96 -3.56 10.59
C LYS A 223 3.05 -4.10 12.01
N GLU A 224 3.82 -5.15 12.26
CA GLU A 224 4.00 -5.74 13.60
C GLU A 224 4.89 -4.87 14.50
N ASN A 225 6.00 -4.36 13.97
CA ASN A 225 6.91 -3.48 14.72
C ASN A 225 6.23 -2.19 15.17
N LEU A 226 5.22 -1.74 14.45
CA LEU A 226 4.45 -0.53 14.75
C LEU A 226 3.55 -0.64 16.00
N LYS A 227 3.28 -1.83 16.51
CA LYS A 227 2.50 -2.03 17.75
C LYS A 227 3.30 -1.78 19.03
N LYS A 228 4.62 -1.61 18.94
CA LYS A 228 5.55 -1.48 20.08
C LYS A 228 5.95 -0.03 20.42
N ILE A 229 5.09 0.97 20.16
CA ILE A 229 5.43 2.39 20.33
C ILE A 229 5.53 2.78 21.79
N ASN A 230 6.66 3.36 22.19
CA ASN A 230 6.94 3.96 23.51
C ASN A 230 6.77 5.50 23.48
N LYS A 231 6.65 6.13 24.68
CA LYS A 231 6.45 7.58 24.86
C LYS A 231 7.48 8.50 24.18
N ASN A 232 8.69 8.02 23.86
CA ASN A 232 9.79 8.80 23.27
C ASN A 232 10.01 8.42 21.79
N SER A 233 8.96 8.56 20.95
CA SER A 233 9.07 8.29 19.52
C SER A 233 9.60 9.50 18.76
N ILE A 234 10.39 9.23 17.71
CA ILE A 234 10.81 10.22 16.70
C ILE A 234 9.56 10.75 16.01
N LYS A 235 9.45 12.07 15.88
CA LYS A 235 8.30 12.70 15.19
C LYS A 235 8.65 12.93 13.73
N LEU A 236 7.91 12.28 12.82
CA LEU A 236 8.03 12.44 11.37
C LEU A 236 6.82 13.23 10.86
N MET A 237 7.04 14.35 10.20
CA MET A 237 5.95 15.23 9.76
C MET A 237 6.28 15.99 8.47
N THR A 238 5.24 16.44 7.76
CA THR A 238 5.39 17.41 6.68
C THR A 238 5.40 18.84 7.22
N LEU A 239 6.04 19.72 6.48
CA LEU A 239 6.01 21.17 6.71
C LEU A 239 4.63 21.75 6.37
#